data_bf60825870eecfffda2a0dccbcb1b3fb
#
_entry.id   bf60825870eecfffda2a0dccbcb1b3fb
#
_cell.length_a   1.000
_cell.length_b   1.000
_cell.length_c   1.000
_cell.angle_alpha   90.00
_cell.angle_beta   90.00
_cell.angle_gamma   90.00
#
_symmetry.space_group_name_H-M   'P 1'
#
loop_
_entity.id
_entity.type
_entity.pdbx_description
1 polymer ?
#
loop_
_entity_poly.entity_id
_entity_poly.type
_entity_poly.pdbx_seq_one_letter_code
_entity_poly.pdbx_strand_id
1 'polypeptide(L)'
;EYGKCVSICDSLIARNDTLADAYYNAGVAYMNMAFKAEGKSQMKKYYKCSLPYMERYRELAPDQKDKWAAALYNIYLNLNMGKKFEEIVGILKN
;
A
#
# COMPACT_ATOMS: atom_id res chain seq x y z
N GLU A 1 -15.71 -3.10 -7.25
CA GLU A 1 -14.75 -2.26 -6.54
C GLU A 1 -13.35 -2.82 -6.58
N TYR A 2 -13.24 -4.12 -6.35
CA TYR A 2 -11.95 -4.78 -6.44
C TYR A 2 -11.38 -4.68 -7.85
N GLY A 3 -12.25 -4.81 -8.84
CA GLY A 3 -11.85 -4.63 -10.22
C GLY A 3 -11.39 -3.21 -10.52
N LYS A 4 -12.03 -2.22 -9.90
CA LYS A 4 -11.62 -0.84 -10.05
C LYS A 4 -10.23 -0.59 -9.47
N CYS A 5 -9.94 -1.21 -8.34
CA CYS A 5 -8.63 -1.12 -7.71
C CYS A 5 -7.53 -1.58 -8.67
N VAL A 6 -7.71 -2.75 -9.25
CA VAL A 6 -6.74 -3.33 -10.20
C VAL A 6 -6.62 -2.44 -11.43
N SER A 7 -7.75 -1.95 -11.93
CA SER A 7 -7.79 -1.11 -13.12
C SER A 7 -7.03 0.19 -12.93
N ILE A 8 -7.19 0.84 -11.77
CA ILE A 8 -6.48 2.08 -11.45
C ILE A 8 -4.99 1.82 -11.36
N CYS A 9 -4.59 0.71 -10.73
CA CYS A 9 -3.20 0.33 -10.62
C CYS A 9 -2.58 0.15 -12.00
N ASP A 10 -3.28 -0.56 -12.89
CA ASP A 10 -2.81 -0.78 -14.25
C ASP A 10 -2.68 0.53 -15.01
N SER A 11 -3.60 1.46 -14.82
CA SER A 11 -3.55 2.76 -15.47
C SER A 11 -2.32 3.55 -15.05
N LEU A 12 -1.99 3.54 -13.76
CA LEU A 12 -0.80 4.22 -13.26
C LEU A 12 0.47 3.60 -13.84
N ILE A 13 0.51 2.29 -13.89
CA ILE A 13 1.66 1.57 -14.45
C ILE A 13 1.78 1.84 -15.94
N ALA A 14 0.65 1.86 -16.65
CA ALA A 14 0.63 2.07 -18.09
C ALA A 14 1.13 3.47 -18.46
N ARG A 15 0.89 4.45 -17.62
CA ARG A 15 1.40 5.81 -17.83
C ARG A 15 2.88 5.89 -17.59
N ASN A 16 3.47 4.81 -17.15
CA ASN A 16 4.88 4.70 -16.89
C ASN A 16 5.39 5.85 -16.06
N ASP A 17 4.77 5.98 -14.94
CA ASP A 17 4.88 7.15 -14.19
C ASP A 17 5.90 7.05 -13.09
N THR A 18 6.77 8.00 -13.01
CA THR A 18 7.70 8.13 -11.91
C THR A 18 7.15 9.07 -10.84
N LEU A 19 5.86 9.38 -10.92
CA LEU A 19 5.21 10.24 -9.94
C LEU A 19 4.94 9.45 -8.66
N ALA A 20 5.97 9.34 -7.83
CA ALA A 20 5.88 8.59 -6.60
C ALA A 20 4.71 9.05 -5.73
N ASP A 21 4.47 10.36 -5.68
CA ASP A 21 3.39 10.91 -4.86
C ASP A 21 2.02 10.40 -5.28
N ALA A 22 1.80 10.16 -6.57
CA ALA A 22 0.52 9.63 -7.05
C ALA A 22 0.28 8.23 -6.49
N TYR A 23 1.32 7.40 -6.48
CA TYR A 23 1.23 6.07 -5.90
C TYR A 23 0.97 6.12 -4.40
N TYR A 24 1.67 7.00 -3.71
CA TYR A 24 1.48 7.16 -2.28
C TYR A 24 0.06 7.60 -1.97
N ASN A 25 -0.45 8.59 -2.68
CA ASN A 25 -1.79 9.10 -2.45
C ASN A 25 -2.85 8.04 -2.71
N ALA A 26 -2.70 7.26 -3.77
CA ALA A 26 -3.62 6.17 -4.07
C ALA A 26 -3.59 5.11 -2.97
N GLY A 27 -2.40 4.74 -2.51
CA GLY A 27 -2.25 3.77 -1.43
C GLY A 27 -2.90 4.25 -0.15
N VAL A 28 -2.69 5.51 0.20
CA VAL A 28 -3.29 6.11 1.41
C VAL A 28 -4.81 6.16 1.28
N ALA A 29 -5.33 6.49 0.11
CA ALA A 29 -6.78 6.53 -0.10
C ALA A 29 -7.42 5.17 0.19
N TYR A 30 -6.82 4.10 -0.33
CA TYR A 30 -7.33 2.76 -0.07
C TYR A 30 -7.15 2.35 1.40
N MET A 31 -6.06 2.77 2.04
CA MET A 31 -5.88 2.51 3.48
C MET A 31 -6.98 3.20 4.29
N ASN A 32 -7.33 4.42 3.93
CA ASN A 32 -8.42 5.13 4.61
C ASN A 32 -9.75 4.41 4.42
N MET A 33 -9.99 3.86 3.24
CA MET A 33 -11.18 3.05 3.00
C MET A 33 -11.17 1.80 3.88
N ALA A 34 -10.01 1.20 4.06
CA ALA A 34 -9.88 0.04 4.94
C ALA A 34 -10.21 0.39 6.38
N PHE A 35 -9.75 1.54 6.86
CA PHE A 35 -10.05 1.98 8.22
C PHE A 35 -11.55 2.19 8.44
N LYS A 36 -12.25 2.61 7.41
CA LYS A 36 -13.69 2.88 7.47
C LYS A 36 -14.53 1.66 7.15
N ALA A 37 -13.92 0.56 6.74
CA ALA A 37 -14.66 -0.64 6.36
C ALA A 37 -15.37 -1.24 7.57
N GLU A 38 -16.57 -1.76 7.34
CA GLU A 38 -17.39 -2.29 8.42
C GLU A 38 -17.08 -3.73 8.80
N GLY A 39 -16.39 -4.47 7.92
CA GLY A 39 -16.07 -5.86 8.19
C GLY A 39 -14.62 -6.17 7.83
N LYS A 40 -14.09 -7.21 8.46
CA LYS A 40 -12.70 -7.63 8.21
C LYS A 40 -12.46 -8.00 6.77
N SER A 41 -13.44 -8.65 6.14
CA SER A 41 -13.34 -9.07 4.75
C SER A 41 -13.16 -7.86 3.83
N GLN A 42 -13.99 -6.84 4.03
CA GLN A 42 -13.92 -5.62 3.24
C GLN A 42 -12.64 -4.84 3.54
N MET A 43 -12.26 -4.77 4.81
CA MET A 43 -11.01 -4.13 5.21
C MET A 43 -9.81 -4.75 4.49
N LYS A 44 -9.76 -6.09 4.44
CA LYS A 44 -8.67 -6.78 3.77
C LYS A 44 -8.64 -6.50 2.27
N LYS A 45 -9.82 -6.39 1.65
CA LYS A 45 -9.89 -6.06 0.23
C LYS A 45 -9.24 -4.71 -0.06
N TYR A 46 -9.53 -3.71 0.77
CA TYR A 46 -8.96 -2.38 0.58
C TYR A 46 -7.45 -2.37 0.84
N TYR A 47 -7.00 -3.12 1.85
CA TYR A 47 -5.55 -3.23 2.06
C TYR A 47 -4.86 -3.92 0.89
N LYS A 48 -5.49 -4.93 0.29
CA LYS A 48 -4.95 -5.56 -0.91
C LYS A 48 -4.89 -4.57 -2.07
N CYS A 49 -5.84 -3.65 -2.15
CA CYS A 49 -5.83 -2.61 -3.17
C CYS A 49 -4.70 -1.62 -2.94
N SER A 50 -4.41 -1.26 -1.69
CA SER A 50 -3.37 -0.30 -1.39
C SER A 50 -1.96 -0.90 -1.54
N LEU A 51 -1.83 -2.20 -1.39
CA LEU A 51 -0.53 -2.88 -1.37
C LEU A 51 0.34 -2.59 -2.60
N PRO A 52 -0.13 -2.81 -3.84
CA PRO A 52 0.73 -2.56 -5.00
C PRO A 52 1.13 -1.10 -5.14
N TYR A 53 0.26 -0.17 -4.75
CA TYR A 53 0.61 1.24 -4.81
C TYR A 53 1.73 1.57 -3.84
N MET A 54 1.63 1.06 -2.62
CA MET A 54 2.62 1.37 -1.60
C MET A 54 3.95 0.67 -1.87
N GLU A 55 3.92 -0.55 -2.39
CA GLU A 55 5.15 -1.24 -2.77
C GLU A 55 5.83 -0.53 -3.94
N ARG A 56 5.05 -0.03 -4.89
CA ARG A 56 5.62 0.74 -6.00
C ARG A 56 6.21 2.05 -5.52
N TYR A 57 5.52 2.70 -4.57
CA TYR A 57 6.04 3.93 -3.97
C TYR A 57 7.40 3.70 -3.33
N ARG A 58 7.55 2.58 -2.60
CA ARG A 58 8.82 2.21 -2.00
C ARG A 58 9.94 2.11 -3.05
N GLU A 59 9.62 1.52 -4.19
CA GLU A 59 10.59 1.38 -5.28
C GLU A 59 10.98 2.72 -5.89
N LEU A 60 10.01 3.62 -6.03
CA LEU A 60 10.23 4.91 -6.65
C LEU A 60 10.85 5.94 -5.72
N ALA A 61 10.59 5.83 -4.44
CA ALA A 61 11.06 6.79 -3.46
C ALA A 61 11.60 6.08 -2.22
N PRO A 62 12.68 5.30 -2.36
CA PRO A 62 13.22 4.54 -1.23
C PRO A 62 13.69 5.43 -0.08
N ASP A 63 14.04 6.68 -0.35
CA ASP A 63 14.45 7.63 0.66
C ASP A 63 13.30 8.14 1.52
N GLN A 64 12.05 7.94 1.08
CA GLN A 64 10.87 8.33 1.85
C GLN A 64 10.45 7.19 2.80
N LYS A 65 11.42 6.64 3.50
CA LYS A 65 11.22 5.49 4.38
C LYS A 65 10.14 5.75 5.43
N ASP A 66 10.10 6.95 5.97
CA ASP A 66 9.10 7.32 6.99
C ASP A 66 7.68 7.08 6.51
N LYS A 67 7.46 7.32 5.21
CA LYS A 67 6.11 7.22 4.63
C LYS A 67 5.76 5.79 4.27
N TRP A 68 6.59 5.13 3.44
CA TRP A 68 6.22 3.81 2.97
C TRP A 68 6.37 2.73 4.05
N ALA A 69 7.32 2.88 4.97
CA ALA A 69 7.51 1.87 5.99
C ALA A 69 6.32 1.81 6.95
N ALA A 70 5.82 2.95 7.39
CA ALA A 70 4.66 2.99 8.26
C ALA A 70 3.43 2.44 7.55
N ALA A 71 3.23 2.81 6.29
CA ALA A 71 2.10 2.33 5.51
C ALA A 71 2.17 0.82 5.29
N LEU A 72 3.34 0.31 4.88
CA LEU A 72 3.50 -1.11 4.64
C LEU A 72 3.38 -1.92 5.94
N TYR A 73 3.81 -1.35 7.06
CA TYR A 73 3.62 -2.00 8.35
C TYR A 73 2.15 -2.33 8.57
N ASN A 74 1.28 -1.35 8.38
CA ASN A 74 -0.16 -1.55 8.55
C ASN A 74 -0.73 -2.54 7.54
N ILE A 75 -0.31 -2.43 6.28
CA ILE A 75 -0.80 -3.30 5.22
C ILE A 75 -0.40 -4.76 5.49
N TYR A 76 0.88 -4.99 5.76
CA TYR A 76 1.36 -6.34 5.98
C TYR A 76 0.76 -6.96 7.24
N LEU A 77 0.60 -6.15 8.29
CA LEU A 77 -0.02 -6.63 9.52
C LEU A 77 -1.46 -7.10 9.28
N ASN A 78 -2.24 -6.29 8.59
CA ASN A 78 -3.65 -6.59 8.37
C ASN A 78 -3.87 -7.68 7.32
N LEU A 79 -2.90 -7.92 6.45
CA LEU A 79 -2.98 -8.98 5.47
C LEU A 79 -2.28 -10.27 5.93
N ASN A 80 -1.74 -10.27 7.14
CA ASN A 80 -1.03 -11.42 7.72
C ASN A 80 0.15 -11.87 6.88
N MET A 81 0.94 -10.92 6.35
CA MET A 81 2.11 -11.20 5.54
C MET A 81 3.35 -11.22 6.44
N GLY A 82 3.49 -12.30 7.20
CA GLY A 82 4.45 -12.40 8.29
C GLY A 82 5.89 -12.05 7.94
N LYS A 83 6.42 -12.62 6.84
CA LYS A 83 7.81 -12.37 6.46
C LYS A 83 8.04 -10.92 6.08
N LYS A 84 7.14 -10.35 5.29
CA LYS A 84 7.24 -8.96 4.88
C LYS A 84 7.02 -8.02 6.06
N PHE A 85 6.13 -8.40 6.95
CA PHE A 85 5.90 -7.64 8.17
C PHE A 85 7.18 -7.57 9.01
N GLU A 86 7.85 -8.69 9.20
CA GLU A 86 9.10 -8.73 9.97
C GLU A 86 10.18 -7.87 9.32
N GLU A 87 10.25 -7.87 7.99
CA GLU A 87 11.18 -7.03 7.25
C GLU A 87 10.94 -5.56 7.55
N ILE A 88 9.67 -5.15 7.51
CA ILE A 88 9.31 -3.74 7.76
C ILE A 88 9.57 -3.36 9.21
N VAL A 89 9.30 -4.25 10.15
CA VAL A 89 9.59 -4.00 11.57
C VAL A 89 11.09 -3.75 11.75
N GLY A 90 11.93 -4.56 11.11
CA GLY A 90 13.37 -4.37 11.16
C GLY A 90 13.81 -3.02 10.61
N ILE A 91 13.20 -2.60 9.51
CA ILE A 91 13.50 -1.30 8.89
C ILE A 91 13.10 -0.16 9.83
N LEU A 92 11.93 -0.28 10.46
CA LEU A 92 11.43 0.76 11.36
C LEU A 92 12.28 0.90 12.63
N LYS A 93 12.91 -0.19 13.07
CA LYS A 93 13.78 -0.15 14.24
C LYS A 93 15.12 0.52 13.96
N ASN A 94 15.52 0.53 12.72
CA ASN A 94 16.76 1.18 12.31
C ASN A 94 16.46 2.63 11.91
#